data_4e105fd3c6179d9dd5f58ca5c9ef0a42
#
_entry.id   4e105fd3c6179d9dd5f58ca5c9ef0a42
#
_cell.length_a   1.000
_cell.length_b   1.000
_cell.length_c   1.000
_cell.angle_alpha   90.00
_cell.angle_beta   90.00
_cell.angle_gamma   90.00
#
_symmetry.space_group_name_H-M   'P 1'
#
loop_
_entity.id
_entity.type
_entity.pdbx_description
1 polymer ?
#
loop_
_entity_poly.entity_id
_entity_poly.type
_entity_poly.pdbx_seq_one_letter_code
_entity_poly.pdbx_strand_id
1 'polypeptide(L)'
;KKTGVKLRAIGAELDPHFLSQNVTRNDGAKAEDWERIVVKRVKEMGLQSLRVMVMPQWYEPKNDNPDASKIDWHNFTFNSVEMQSLYKVLDMAQEQKMEVTLVLWGAPPGHFLAEGNYGNWVVAPTNYEEWSENFSALVQHLLNNKKYTCVKEITPINEPDWSYIIKGKAAPTADYIEMCKVLDRRFKEDGIRNKVHFSLSDNSDGGTGTHKYLAACTKGLANVADVFNSHTYIFGYETPNSTILDWEKQNSQLASSVGKAHFIGEFGGNQCVGATRQKDIDLYERGVLMTRIAINLLNAGASGVSYWSLI
;
A
#
# COMPACT_ATOMS: atom_id res chain seq x y z
N LYS A 1 -13.96 -26.68 4.87
CA LYS A 1 -12.62 -27.20 4.49
C LYS A 1 -11.58 -26.18 4.92
N LYS A 2 -10.50 -26.59 5.61
CA LYS A 2 -9.37 -25.68 5.87
C LYS A 2 -8.69 -25.35 4.55
N THR A 3 -8.43 -24.06 4.28
CA THR A 3 -7.74 -23.62 3.06
C THR A 3 -6.27 -24.03 3.00
N GLY A 4 -5.67 -24.36 4.14
CA GLY A 4 -4.23 -24.64 4.27
C GLY A 4 -3.37 -23.37 4.29
N VAL A 5 -3.95 -22.20 4.06
CA VAL A 5 -3.26 -20.91 4.08
C VAL A 5 -3.14 -20.43 5.53
N LYS A 6 -1.94 -20.04 5.92
CA LYS A 6 -1.69 -19.42 7.23
C LYS A 6 -2.17 -17.97 7.19
N LEU A 7 -3.06 -17.61 8.11
CA LEU A 7 -3.44 -16.22 8.31
C LEU A 7 -2.21 -15.40 8.76
N ARG A 8 -1.89 -14.35 8.01
CA ARG A 8 -0.80 -13.41 8.35
C ARG A 8 -1.31 -12.31 9.26
N ALA A 9 -2.30 -11.56 8.79
CA ALA A 9 -2.78 -10.39 9.49
C ALA A 9 -4.21 -10.02 9.10
N ILE A 10 -4.89 -9.37 10.03
CA ILE A 10 -6.06 -8.54 9.80
C ILE A 10 -5.65 -7.11 10.13
N GLY A 11 -5.74 -6.24 9.15
CA GLY A 11 -5.25 -4.87 9.24
C GLY A 11 -6.19 -3.84 8.63
N ALA A 12 -5.71 -2.62 8.62
CA ALA A 12 -6.40 -1.51 7.98
C ALA A 12 -5.39 -0.49 7.46
N GLU A 13 -5.85 0.36 6.55
CA GLU A 13 -5.14 1.54 6.10
C GLU A 13 -5.19 2.63 7.16
N LEU A 14 -4.05 3.27 7.39
CA LEU A 14 -3.96 4.45 8.22
C LEU A 14 -3.04 5.47 7.56
N ASP A 15 -3.63 6.53 7.07
CA ASP A 15 -2.95 7.54 6.28
C ASP A 15 -2.28 8.61 7.16
N PRO A 16 -0.93 8.67 7.23
CA PRO A 16 -0.24 9.55 8.17
C PRO A 16 -0.37 11.04 7.84
N HIS A 17 -0.61 11.39 6.58
CA HIS A 17 -0.70 12.80 6.21
C HIS A 17 -1.92 13.50 6.82
N PHE A 18 -2.94 12.77 7.25
CA PHE A 18 -4.08 13.32 7.98
C PHE A 18 -3.73 13.96 9.31
N LEU A 19 -2.58 13.64 9.84
CA LEU A 19 -2.08 14.19 11.10
C LEU A 19 -1.17 15.40 10.89
N SER A 20 -0.76 15.67 9.67
CA SER A 20 0.08 16.82 9.38
C SER A 20 -0.74 18.10 9.35
N GLN A 21 -0.16 19.19 9.84
CA GLN A 21 -0.80 20.50 9.81
C GLN A 21 -1.01 21.05 8.39
N ASN A 22 -0.34 20.45 7.40
CA ASN A 22 -0.41 20.87 5.99
C ASN A 22 -1.55 20.20 5.24
N VAL A 23 -2.23 19.24 5.84
CA VAL A 23 -3.42 18.63 5.25
C VAL A 23 -4.65 19.38 5.68
N THR A 24 -5.18 20.19 4.78
CA THR A 24 -6.49 20.79 4.95
C THR A 24 -7.55 19.73 4.64
N ARG A 25 -7.98 19.01 5.66
CA ARG A 25 -9.19 18.20 5.56
C ARG A 25 -10.40 19.02 6.01
N ASN A 26 -11.41 18.97 5.20
CA ASN A 26 -12.72 19.57 5.52
C ASN A 26 -13.55 18.70 6.49
N ASP A 27 -12.98 17.64 7.04
CA ASP A 27 -13.67 16.69 7.93
C ASP A 27 -13.54 17.05 9.42
N GLY A 28 -12.81 18.10 9.75
CA GLY A 28 -12.68 18.59 11.12
C GLY A 28 -11.76 17.77 12.03
N ALA A 29 -10.95 16.85 11.47
CA ALA A 29 -9.96 16.10 12.26
C ALA A 29 -8.94 17.04 12.94
N LYS A 30 -8.64 16.77 14.22
CA LYS A 30 -7.76 17.58 15.04
C LYS A 30 -6.61 16.74 15.58
N ALA A 31 -5.52 17.40 15.96
CA ALA A 31 -4.34 16.74 16.53
C ALA A 31 -4.66 15.89 17.78
N GLU A 32 -5.60 16.35 18.63
CA GLU A 32 -6.07 15.62 19.80
C GLU A 32 -6.85 14.35 19.48
N ASP A 33 -7.36 14.21 18.27
CA ASP A 33 -8.09 13.03 17.83
C ASP A 33 -7.17 11.81 17.65
N TRP A 34 -5.87 12.04 17.53
CA TRP A 34 -4.88 10.98 17.45
C TRP A 34 -4.99 10.01 18.64
N GLU A 35 -4.79 10.49 19.83
CA GLU A 35 -4.85 9.65 21.05
C GLU A 35 -6.28 9.23 21.37
N ARG A 36 -7.20 10.17 21.30
CA ARG A 36 -8.59 9.97 21.71
C ARG A 36 -9.38 9.02 20.80
N ILE A 37 -9.09 9.03 19.50
CA ILE A 37 -9.85 8.28 18.51
C ILE A 37 -8.98 7.21 17.84
N VAL A 38 -7.89 7.60 17.19
CA VAL A 38 -7.14 6.70 16.31
C VAL A 38 -6.43 5.60 17.12
N VAL A 39 -5.58 5.97 18.05
CA VAL A 39 -4.83 5.01 18.90
C VAL A 39 -5.78 4.10 19.65
N LYS A 40 -6.85 4.68 20.21
CA LYS A 40 -7.86 3.92 20.94
C LYS A 40 -8.56 2.90 20.03
N ARG A 41 -9.02 3.30 18.84
CA ARG A 41 -9.68 2.39 17.88
C ARG A 41 -8.77 1.27 17.42
N VAL A 42 -7.54 1.59 17.02
CA VAL A 42 -6.56 0.59 16.59
C VAL A 42 -6.36 -0.47 17.68
N LYS A 43 -6.19 -0.03 18.93
CA LYS A 43 -6.02 -0.93 20.08
C LYS A 43 -7.26 -1.79 20.36
N GLU A 44 -8.45 -1.17 20.35
CA GLU A 44 -9.72 -1.88 20.62
C GLU A 44 -10.08 -2.88 19.52
N MET A 45 -9.75 -2.57 18.26
CA MET A 45 -9.97 -3.46 17.12
C MET A 45 -8.99 -4.66 17.10
N GLY A 46 -7.89 -4.59 17.84
CA GLY A 46 -6.88 -5.63 17.87
C GLY A 46 -6.23 -5.87 16.52
N LEU A 47 -6.01 -4.80 15.74
CA LEU A 47 -5.38 -4.89 14.42
C LEU A 47 -3.96 -5.42 14.54
N GLN A 48 -3.58 -6.26 13.58
CA GLN A 48 -2.26 -6.91 13.55
C GLN A 48 -1.31 -6.23 12.57
N SER A 49 -1.85 -5.48 11.60
CA SER A 49 -1.06 -4.76 10.62
C SER A 49 -1.69 -3.42 10.23
N LEU A 50 -0.82 -2.52 9.76
CA LEU A 50 -1.22 -1.27 9.13
C LEU A 50 -0.64 -1.22 7.72
N ARG A 51 -1.44 -0.78 6.77
CA ARG A 51 -0.99 -0.33 5.47
C ARG A 51 -0.89 1.19 5.54
N VAL A 52 0.27 1.74 5.18
CA VAL A 52 0.60 3.14 5.42
C VAL A 52 1.14 3.75 4.14
N MET A 53 0.42 4.72 3.61
CA MET A 53 0.82 5.44 2.42
C MET A 53 1.91 6.46 2.75
N VAL A 54 2.90 6.54 1.87
CA VAL A 54 3.97 7.54 1.93
C VAL A 54 4.16 8.18 0.56
N MET A 55 4.64 9.42 0.57
CA MET A 55 4.89 10.16 -0.67
C MET A 55 6.33 10.65 -0.74
N PRO A 56 6.98 10.56 -1.90
CA PRO A 56 8.40 10.88 -2.05
C PRO A 56 8.75 12.32 -1.68
N GLN A 57 7.88 13.29 -1.96
CA GLN A 57 8.12 14.69 -1.64
C GLN A 57 8.19 15.00 -0.13
N TRP A 58 7.78 14.05 0.73
CA TRP A 58 7.86 14.25 2.18
C TRP A 58 9.29 14.22 2.70
N TYR A 59 10.17 13.50 2.02
CA TYR A 59 11.55 13.27 2.45
C TYR A 59 12.58 13.57 1.36
N GLU A 60 12.18 13.63 0.09
CA GLU A 60 13.02 14.06 -1.03
C GLU A 60 12.25 15.01 -1.96
N PRO A 61 12.01 16.27 -1.53
CA PRO A 61 11.24 17.22 -2.32
C PRO A 61 11.94 17.66 -3.62
N LYS A 62 13.24 17.46 -3.72
CA LYS A 62 14.10 17.72 -4.88
C LYS A 62 15.10 16.60 -4.98
N ASN A 63 15.53 16.29 -6.21
CA ASN A 63 16.60 15.33 -6.45
C ASN A 63 17.83 15.70 -5.61
N ASP A 64 18.36 14.73 -4.87
CA ASP A 64 19.52 14.90 -3.99
C ASP A 64 20.81 15.10 -4.77
N ASN A 65 20.98 14.40 -5.90
CA ASN A 65 22.13 14.48 -6.79
C ASN A 65 21.80 13.86 -8.17
N PRO A 66 22.62 14.06 -9.21
CA PRO A 66 22.36 13.52 -10.55
C PRO A 66 22.72 12.03 -10.74
N ASP A 67 23.29 11.37 -9.72
CA ASP A 67 23.76 9.98 -9.78
C ASP A 67 22.88 9.06 -8.94
N ALA A 68 21.83 8.50 -9.54
CA ALA A 68 20.87 7.62 -8.90
C ALA A 68 21.46 6.37 -8.20
N SER A 69 22.76 6.10 -8.37
CA SER A 69 23.45 5.01 -7.66
C SER A 69 23.90 5.42 -6.24
N LYS A 70 23.84 6.70 -5.90
CA LYS A 70 24.39 7.27 -4.66
C LYS A 70 23.39 8.14 -3.93
N ILE A 71 23.10 7.82 -2.69
CA ILE A 71 22.27 8.63 -1.81
C ILE A 71 23.13 9.76 -1.21
N ASP A 72 22.79 11.02 -1.49
CA ASP A 72 23.31 12.16 -0.73
C ASP A 72 22.38 12.49 0.45
N TRP A 73 22.63 11.85 1.56
CA TRP A 73 21.84 11.97 2.79
C TRP A 73 21.65 13.40 3.30
N HIS A 74 22.50 14.35 2.90
CA HIS A 74 22.39 15.75 3.32
C HIS A 74 21.25 16.49 2.61
N ASN A 75 20.82 15.99 1.47
CA ASN A 75 19.76 16.59 0.66
C ASN A 75 18.37 15.99 0.91
N PHE A 76 18.29 14.96 1.76
CA PHE A 76 17.00 14.40 2.21
C PHE A 76 16.43 15.19 3.40
N THR A 77 15.10 15.27 3.48
CA THR A 77 14.35 16.06 4.47
C THR A 77 13.53 15.16 5.40
N PHE A 78 14.20 14.34 6.23
CA PHE A 78 13.52 13.41 7.14
C PHE A 78 12.88 14.05 8.37
N ASN A 79 12.81 15.38 8.45
CA ASN A 79 12.22 16.15 9.54
C ASN A 79 11.00 16.99 9.11
N SER A 80 10.46 16.77 7.91
CA SER A 80 9.24 17.42 7.46
C SER A 80 8.05 17.13 8.37
N VAL A 81 6.99 17.93 8.29
CA VAL A 81 5.76 17.73 9.08
C VAL A 81 5.11 16.39 8.76
N GLU A 82 5.12 16.00 7.49
CA GLU A 82 4.60 14.72 7.01
C GLU A 82 5.41 13.55 7.57
N MET A 83 6.76 13.67 7.59
CA MET A 83 7.61 12.64 8.20
C MET A 83 7.39 12.53 9.71
N GLN A 84 7.14 13.64 10.42
CA GLN A 84 6.77 13.57 11.84
C GLN A 84 5.43 12.87 12.06
N SER A 85 4.47 13.05 11.13
CA SER A 85 3.20 12.31 11.16
C SER A 85 3.39 10.83 10.89
N LEU A 86 4.24 10.47 9.92
CA LEU A 86 4.62 9.08 9.67
C LEU A 86 5.23 8.43 10.93
N TYR A 87 6.15 9.13 11.61
CA TYR A 87 6.76 8.59 12.83
C TYR A 87 5.74 8.33 13.93
N LYS A 88 4.73 9.18 14.12
CA LYS A 88 3.64 8.91 15.07
C LYS A 88 2.91 7.61 14.77
N VAL A 89 2.63 7.35 13.51
CA VAL A 89 1.99 6.08 13.09
C VAL A 89 2.91 4.89 13.37
N LEU A 90 4.19 5.01 13.04
CA LEU A 90 5.16 3.92 13.24
C LEU A 90 5.48 3.69 14.72
N ASP A 91 5.54 4.74 15.54
CA ASP A 91 5.69 4.64 17.00
C ASP A 91 4.53 3.84 17.61
N MET A 92 3.29 4.17 17.25
CA MET A 92 2.11 3.43 17.68
C MET A 92 2.15 1.97 17.21
N ALA A 93 2.46 1.74 15.94
CA ALA A 93 2.54 0.38 15.38
C ALA A 93 3.60 -0.45 16.10
N GLN A 94 4.76 0.13 16.38
CA GLN A 94 5.85 -0.55 17.08
C GLN A 94 5.51 -0.85 18.54
N GLU A 95 4.90 0.10 19.25
CA GLU A 95 4.42 -0.09 20.62
C GLU A 95 3.38 -1.21 20.72
N GLN A 96 2.45 -1.25 19.77
CA GLN A 96 1.40 -2.26 19.72
C GLN A 96 1.83 -3.58 19.03
N LYS A 97 3.10 -3.70 18.63
CA LYS A 97 3.67 -4.88 17.96
C LYS A 97 2.95 -5.25 16.64
N MET A 98 2.50 -4.25 15.92
CA MET A 98 1.87 -4.42 14.61
C MET A 98 2.93 -4.50 13.52
N GLU A 99 2.61 -5.16 12.42
CA GLU A 99 3.40 -5.10 11.19
C GLU A 99 2.95 -3.92 10.32
N VAL A 100 3.88 -3.28 9.65
CA VAL A 100 3.58 -2.17 8.74
C VAL A 100 4.02 -2.52 7.33
N THR A 101 3.10 -2.35 6.38
CA THR A 101 3.36 -2.28 4.95
C THR A 101 3.44 -0.82 4.55
N LEU A 102 4.61 -0.36 4.09
CA LEU A 102 4.76 0.97 3.50
C LEU A 102 4.39 0.91 2.02
N VAL A 103 3.50 1.77 1.60
CA VAL A 103 3.11 1.93 0.21
C VAL A 103 3.59 3.26 -0.31
N LEU A 104 4.46 3.25 -1.31
CA LEU A 104 4.79 4.46 -2.02
C LEU A 104 3.62 4.79 -2.95
N TRP A 105 2.86 5.85 -2.63
CA TRP A 105 1.62 6.14 -3.35
C TRP A 105 1.86 6.38 -4.83
N GLY A 106 2.86 7.16 -5.15
CA GLY A 106 3.26 7.55 -6.49
C GLY A 106 3.97 8.90 -6.47
N ALA A 107 4.52 9.31 -7.60
CA ALA A 107 5.13 10.62 -7.72
C ALA A 107 4.05 11.67 -7.99
N PRO A 108 4.00 12.77 -7.22
CA PRO A 108 3.03 13.84 -7.47
C PRO A 108 3.41 14.63 -8.72
N PRO A 109 2.43 15.23 -9.40
CA PRO A 109 2.69 16.10 -10.56
C PRO A 109 3.70 17.20 -10.25
N GLY A 110 4.69 17.37 -11.12
CA GLY A 110 5.75 18.36 -10.95
C GLY A 110 6.91 17.97 -10.05
N HIS A 111 6.85 16.80 -9.43
CA HIS A 111 7.99 16.22 -8.72
C HIS A 111 9.01 15.66 -9.74
N PHE A 112 10.31 15.69 -9.42
CA PHE A 112 11.36 15.25 -10.35
C PHE A 112 11.24 13.76 -10.74
N LEU A 113 10.60 12.94 -9.89
CA LEU A 113 10.32 11.54 -10.17
C LEU A 113 9.13 11.34 -11.14
N ALA A 114 8.33 12.38 -11.39
CA ALA A 114 7.11 12.26 -12.18
C ALA A 114 7.33 12.79 -13.60
N GLU A 115 6.78 12.09 -14.59
CA GLU A 115 6.74 12.60 -15.96
C GLU A 115 5.52 13.50 -16.17
N GLY A 116 5.75 14.83 -16.10
CA GLY A 116 4.73 15.82 -16.45
C GLY A 116 3.59 15.95 -15.45
N ASN A 117 2.58 16.70 -15.85
CA ASN A 117 1.36 16.93 -15.09
C ASN A 117 0.15 16.48 -15.89
N TYR A 118 -0.30 15.26 -15.63
CA TYR A 118 -1.45 14.68 -16.34
C TYR A 118 -2.75 14.75 -15.51
N GLY A 119 -2.80 15.62 -14.52
CA GLY A 119 -3.97 15.79 -13.66
C GLY A 119 -4.18 14.68 -12.62
N ASN A 120 -3.33 13.66 -12.62
CA ASN A 120 -3.31 12.61 -11.62
C ASN A 120 -2.22 12.90 -10.58
N TRP A 121 -2.54 12.67 -9.34
CA TRP A 121 -1.62 12.78 -8.20
C TRP A 121 -0.77 11.51 -7.99
N VAL A 122 -0.95 10.53 -8.86
CA VAL A 122 -0.16 9.31 -8.94
C VAL A 122 0.27 9.14 -10.40
N VAL A 123 1.57 9.12 -10.65
CA VAL A 123 2.13 8.85 -11.97
C VAL A 123 3.29 7.86 -11.87
N ALA A 124 3.56 7.18 -12.98
CA ALA A 124 4.72 6.31 -13.08
C ALA A 124 6.01 7.12 -12.93
N PRO A 125 7.05 6.58 -12.29
CA PRO A 125 8.36 7.22 -12.27
C PRO A 125 8.96 7.22 -13.67
N THR A 126 9.66 8.31 -14.00
CA THR A 126 10.38 8.45 -15.28
C THR A 126 11.73 7.74 -15.26
N ASN A 127 12.32 7.63 -14.09
CA ASN A 127 13.61 6.98 -13.87
C ASN A 127 13.48 5.95 -12.74
N TYR A 128 13.61 4.68 -13.07
CA TYR A 128 13.45 3.58 -12.11
C TYR A 128 14.61 3.50 -11.12
N GLU A 129 15.80 3.94 -11.48
CA GLU A 129 16.94 3.99 -10.56
C GLU A 129 16.70 5.05 -9.46
N GLU A 130 16.31 6.27 -9.85
CA GLU A 130 15.94 7.35 -8.92
C GLU A 130 14.74 6.96 -8.02
N TRP A 131 13.72 6.32 -8.61
CA TRP A 131 12.59 5.82 -7.83
C TRP A 131 13.02 4.80 -6.78
N SER A 132 13.93 3.91 -7.17
CA SER A 132 14.42 2.86 -6.30
C SER A 132 15.36 3.41 -5.23
N GLU A 133 16.17 4.39 -5.58
CA GLU A 133 17.02 5.12 -4.64
C GLU A 133 16.21 5.86 -3.59
N ASN A 134 15.24 6.67 -4.02
CA ASN A 134 14.31 7.38 -3.16
C ASN A 134 13.66 6.45 -2.12
N PHE A 135 13.09 5.32 -2.58
CA PHE A 135 12.41 4.39 -1.66
C PHE A 135 13.39 3.63 -0.76
N SER A 136 14.56 3.27 -1.29
CA SER A 136 15.63 2.67 -0.50
C SER A 136 16.11 3.60 0.60
N ALA A 137 16.30 4.89 0.31
CA ALA A 137 16.71 5.89 1.29
C ALA A 137 15.70 5.99 2.44
N LEU A 138 14.40 6.07 2.13
CA LEU A 138 13.36 6.05 3.16
C LEU A 138 13.45 4.80 4.04
N VAL A 139 13.47 3.62 3.42
CA VAL A 139 13.47 2.34 4.16
C VAL A 139 14.74 2.20 5.01
N GLN A 140 15.91 2.58 4.48
CA GLN A 140 17.16 2.61 5.27
C GLN A 140 17.07 3.56 6.45
N HIS A 141 16.52 4.77 6.25
CA HIS A 141 16.32 5.73 7.32
C HIS A 141 15.42 5.15 8.43
N LEU A 142 14.29 4.58 8.08
CA LEU A 142 13.35 4.01 9.04
C LEU A 142 13.94 2.82 9.80
N LEU A 143 14.62 1.91 9.11
CA LEU A 143 15.17 0.70 9.72
C LEU A 143 16.47 0.96 10.50
N ASN A 144 17.40 1.74 9.92
CA ASN A 144 18.74 1.88 10.45
C ASN A 144 18.89 3.09 11.40
N ASN A 145 18.25 4.23 11.10
CA ASN A 145 18.36 5.45 11.90
C ASN A 145 17.27 5.50 12.97
N LYS A 146 16.01 5.29 12.58
CA LYS A 146 14.86 5.32 13.49
C LYS A 146 14.63 4.02 14.25
N LYS A 147 15.21 2.89 13.78
CA LYS A 147 15.08 1.56 14.40
C LYS A 147 13.64 1.00 14.42
N TYR A 148 12.82 1.35 13.44
CA TYR A 148 11.47 0.80 13.32
C TYR A 148 11.50 -0.65 12.84
N THR A 149 11.37 -1.58 13.77
CA THR A 149 11.28 -3.02 13.46
C THR A 149 9.88 -3.45 13.02
N CYS A 150 8.88 -2.57 13.16
CA CYS A 150 7.51 -2.80 12.70
C CYS A 150 7.38 -2.71 11.17
N VAL A 151 8.27 -1.99 10.48
CA VAL A 151 8.28 -1.94 9.01
C VAL A 151 8.74 -3.28 8.47
N LYS A 152 7.79 -4.07 7.96
CA LYS A 152 8.02 -5.45 7.50
C LYS A 152 7.85 -5.63 6.01
N GLU A 153 7.07 -4.77 5.37
CA GLU A 153 6.66 -4.97 4.00
C GLU A 153 6.63 -3.65 3.26
N ILE A 154 6.88 -3.70 1.97
CA ILE A 154 6.80 -2.54 1.09
C ILE A 154 5.99 -2.86 -0.16
N THR A 155 5.30 -1.85 -0.68
CA THR A 155 4.63 -1.83 -1.98
C THR A 155 5.13 -0.61 -2.75
N PRO A 156 5.72 -0.79 -3.95
CA PRO A 156 6.45 0.29 -4.62
C PRO A 156 5.55 1.34 -5.27
N ILE A 157 4.28 1.05 -5.52
CA ILE A 157 3.30 2.00 -6.05
C ILE A 157 1.88 1.46 -5.85
N ASN A 158 0.95 2.36 -5.51
CA ASN A 158 -0.46 2.02 -5.31
C ASN A 158 -1.19 1.85 -6.65
N GLU A 159 -1.95 0.76 -6.79
CA GLU A 159 -2.86 0.47 -7.91
C GLU A 159 -2.28 0.77 -9.29
N PRO A 160 -1.14 0.16 -9.66
CA PRO A 160 -0.44 0.50 -10.89
C PRO A 160 -1.21 0.14 -12.17
N ASP A 161 -2.21 -0.69 -12.09
CA ASP A 161 -3.05 -1.10 -13.23
C ASP A 161 -3.88 0.07 -13.82
N TRP A 162 -4.12 1.13 -13.04
CA TRP A 162 -4.75 2.35 -13.54
C TRP A 162 -3.97 3.62 -13.22
N SER A 163 -3.12 3.62 -12.21
CA SER A 163 -2.37 4.79 -11.78
C SER A 163 -0.99 4.93 -12.44
N TYR A 164 -0.48 3.84 -13.01
CA TYR A 164 0.83 3.82 -13.68
C TYR A 164 0.71 4.46 -15.06
N ILE A 165 0.80 5.79 -15.10
CA ILE A 165 0.58 6.60 -16.30
C ILE A 165 1.93 7.07 -16.87
N ILE A 166 2.21 6.75 -18.12
CA ILE A 166 3.35 7.26 -18.89
C ILE A 166 2.80 8.06 -20.07
N LYS A 167 3.23 9.32 -20.20
CA LYS A 167 2.81 10.23 -21.30
C LYS A 167 1.29 10.30 -21.46
N GLY A 168 0.57 10.36 -20.32
CA GLY A 168 -0.89 10.47 -20.30
C GLY A 168 -1.64 9.18 -20.68
N LYS A 169 -0.97 8.04 -20.76
CA LYS A 169 -1.57 6.74 -21.06
C LYS A 169 -1.21 5.71 -19.99
N ALA A 170 -2.10 4.75 -19.75
CA ALA A 170 -1.78 3.61 -18.90
C ALA A 170 -0.54 2.89 -19.44
N ALA A 171 0.46 2.71 -18.58
CA ALA A 171 1.68 2.00 -18.95
C ALA A 171 1.41 0.49 -19.11
N PRO A 172 2.15 -0.20 -19.98
CA PRO A 172 2.13 -1.65 -20.03
C PRO A 172 2.55 -2.24 -18.68
N THR A 173 1.93 -3.37 -18.27
CA THR A 173 2.32 -4.09 -17.06
C THR A 173 3.80 -4.47 -17.02
N ALA A 174 4.42 -4.62 -18.19
CA ALA A 174 5.85 -4.89 -18.31
C ALA A 174 6.73 -3.78 -17.71
N ASP A 175 6.32 -2.52 -17.79
CA ASP A 175 7.06 -1.39 -17.22
C ASP A 175 7.03 -1.43 -15.69
N TYR A 176 5.88 -1.75 -15.09
CA TYR A 176 5.78 -1.98 -13.65
C TYR A 176 6.67 -3.16 -13.21
N ILE A 177 6.65 -4.26 -13.96
CA ILE A 177 7.49 -5.43 -13.68
C ILE A 177 8.97 -5.06 -13.72
N GLU A 178 9.40 -4.27 -14.69
CA GLU A 178 10.79 -3.81 -14.80
C GLU A 178 11.16 -2.89 -13.63
N MET A 179 10.32 -1.95 -13.30
CA MET A 179 10.52 -1.07 -12.13
C MET A 179 10.70 -1.87 -10.83
N CYS A 180 9.88 -2.91 -10.60
CA CYS A 180 10.01 -3.77 -9.44
C CYS A 180 11.34 -4.55 -9.40
N LYS A 181 11.87 -4.96 -10.57
CA LYS A 181 13.18 -5.62 -10.65
C LYS A 181 14.33 -4.67 -10.35
N VAL A 182 14.25 -3.43 -10.84
CA VAL A 182 15.22 -2.39 -10.52
C VAL A 182 15.23 -2.13 -9.01
N LEU A 183 14.06 -2.01 -8.40
CA LEU A 183 13.93 -1.84 -6.94
C LEU A 183 14.52 -3.03 -6.16
N ASP A 184 14.25 -4.26 -6.58
CA ASP A 184 14.80 -5.46 -5.94
C ASP A 184 16.34 -5.50 -6.00
N ARG A 185 16.91 -5.14 -7.17
CA ARG A 185 18.36 -5.00 -7.32
C ARG A 185 18.90 -3.96 -6.38
N ARG A 186 18.33 -2.75 -6.37
CA ARG A 186 18.77 -1.65 -5.49
C ARG A 186 18.74 -2.05 -4.01
N PHE A 187 17.66 -2.68 -3.55
CA PHE A 187 17.54 -3.11 -2.15
C PHE A 187 18.56 -4.19 -1.78
N LYS A 188 18.97 -5.03 -2.74
CA LYS A 188 20.07 -6.01 -2.56
C LYS A 188 21.42 -5.31 -2.44
N GLU A 189 21.70 -4.36 -3.31
CA GLU A 189 22.93 -3.55 -3.30
C GLU A 189 23.07 -2.76 -2.00
N ASP A 190 21.99 -2.18 -1.52
CA ASP A 190 21.94 -1.44 -0.25
C ASP A 190 21.86 -2.34 1.00
N GLY A 191 21.83 -3.66 0.84
CA GLY A 191 21.83 -4.63 1.95
C GLY A 191 20.58 -4.63 2.82
N ILE A 192 19.45 -4.16 2.30
CA ILE A 192 18.17 -4.10 3.03
C ILE A 192 17.10 -5.05 2.50
N ARG A 193 17.33 -5.71 1.36
CA ARG A 193 16.33 -6.59 0.74
C ARG A 193 15.84 -7.74 1.64
N ASN A 194 16.70 -8.23 2.51
CA ASN A 194 16.37 -9.30 3.46
C ASN A 194 15.69 -8.80 4.75
N LYS A 195 15.54 -7.50 4.91
CA LYS A 195 14.92 -6.88 6.09
C LYS A 195 13.44 -6.60 5.90
N VAL A 196 12.98 -6.51 4.65
CA VAL A 196 11.60 -6.22 4.28
C VAL A 196 11.11 -7.15 3.18
N HIS A 197 9.83 -7.48 3.22
CA HIS A 197 9.16 -8.25 2.17
C HIS A 197 8.63 -7.31 1.08
N PHE A 198 8.62 -7.77 -0.15
CA PHE A 198 8.00 -7.09 -1.28
C PHE A 198 6.58 -7.63 -1.50
N SER A 199 5.59 -6.80 -1.25
CA SER A 199 4.17 -7.03 -1.53
C SER A 199 3.85 -6.40 -2.87
N LEU A 200 3.71 -7.21 -3.90
CA LEU A 200 3.70 -6.73 -5.29
C LEU A 200 2.38 -7.03 -5.99
N SER A 201 2.20 -6.38 -7.10
CA SER A 201 1.01 -6.19 -7.91
C SER A 201 0.19 -5.01 -7.42
N ASP A 202 -0.35 -5.07 -6.22
CA ASP A 202 -1.16 -4.00 -5.58
C ASP A 202 -2.26 -3.45 -6.53
N ASN A 203 -2.76 -4.33 -7.41
CA ASN A 203 -3.67 -3.97 -8.49
C ASN A 203 -5.13 -3.86 -8.03
N SER A 204 -5.88 -2.97 -8.65
CA SER A 204 -7.30 -2.74 -8.35
C SER A 204 -8.24 -3.70 -9.07
N ASP A 205 -7.80 -4.44 -10.07
CA ASP A 205 -8.64 -5.32 -10.88
C ASP A 205 -8.98 -6.66 -10.20
N GLY A 206 -8.44 -6.93 -9.03
CA GLY A 206 -8.67 -8.15 -8.27
C GLY A 206 -10.14 -8.39 -7.89
N GLY A 207 -10.90 -7.30 -7.68
CA GLY A 207 -12.33 -7.34 -7.38
C GLY A 207 -13.26 -7.22 -8.60
N THR A 208 -12.72 -7.18 -9.80
CA THR A 208 -13.51 -7.08 -11.05
C THR A 208 -13.63 -8.42 -11.79
N GLY A 209 -12.90 -9.44 -11.35
CA GLY A 209 -12.85 -10.76 -11.96
C GLY A 209 -12.00 -10.83 -13.24
N THR A 210 -11.22 -9.80 -13.57
CA THR A 210 -10.35 -9.83 -14.77
C THR A 210 -9.00 -10.48 -14.52
N HIS A 211 -8.39 -10.24 -13.36
CA HIS A 211 -7.13 -10.82 -12.86
C HIS A 211 -5.93 -10.75 -13.82
N LYS A 212 -6.02 -9.95 -14.89
CA LYS A 212 -4.99 -9.91 -15.94
C LYS A 212 -3.68 -9.32 -15.44
N TYR A 213 -3.78 -8.27 -14.65
CA TYR A 213 -2.61 -7.59 -14.11
C TYR A 213 -1.85 -8.50 -13.15
N LEU A 214 -2.55 -9.08 -12.17
CA LEU A 214 -1.96 -10.04 -11.25
C LEU A 214 -1.34 -11.24 -11.97
N ALA A 215 -2.02 -11.78 -13.00
CA ALA A 215 -1.50 -12.89 -13.78
C ALA A 215 -0.19 -12.55 -14.51
N ALA A 216 -0.05 -11.33 -15.01
CA ALA A 216 1.21 -10.88 -15.60
C ALA A 216 2.30 -10.69 -14.53
N CYS A 217 1.95 -10.09 -13.38
CA CYS A 217 2.87 -9.90 -12.26
C CYS A 217 3.36 -11.21 -11.66
N THR A 218 2.50 -12.21 -11.48
CA THR A 218 2.92 -13.53 -10.96
C THR A 218 3.94 -14.21 -11.87
N LYS A 219 3.82 -14.07 -13.19
CA LYS A 219 4.81 -14.59 -14.16
C LYS A 219 6.12 -13.80 -14.12
N GLY A 220 6.03 -12.46 -14.11
CA GLY A 220 7.19 -11.58 -14.24
C GLY A 220 7.98 -11.37 -12.98
N LEU A 221 7.36 -11.54 -11.80
CA LEU A 221 7.91 -11.19 -10.48
C LEU A 221 7.96 -12.36 -9.49
N ALA A 222 7.81 -13.61 -9.95
CA ALA A 222 7.84 -14.81 -9.08
C ALA A 222 9.09 -14.86 -8.16
N ASN A 223 10.24 -14.42 -8.67
CA ASN A 223 11.50 -14.41 -7.94
C ASN A 223 11.80 -13.09 -7.19
N VAL A 224 10.93 -12.11 -7.32
CA VAL A 224 11.05 -10.77 -6.70
C VAL A 224 10.06 -10.60 -5.57
N ALA A 225 8.79 -10.96 -5.78
CA ALA A 225 7.74 -10.86 -4.79
C ALA A 225 7.93 -11.84 -3.64
N ASP A 226 7.66 -11.40 -2.42
CA ASP A 226 7.50 -12.26 -1.25
C ASP A 226 6.02 -12.64 -1.06
N VAL A 227 5.14 -11.72 -1.40
CA VAL A 227 3.67 -11.90 -1.42
C VAL A 227 3.09 -11.12 -2.61
N PHE A 228 2.02 -11.62 -3.18
CA PHE A 228 1.23 -10.85 -4.15
C PHE A 228 0.02 -10.26 -3.44
N ASN A 229 -0.37 -9.05 -3.84
CA ASN A 229 -1.57 -8.42 -3.31
C ASN A 229 -2.42 -7.78 -4.41
N SER A 230 -3.70 -7.62 -4.13
CA SER A 230 -4.65 -6.88 -4.94
C SER A 230 -5.72 -6.24 -4.06
N HIS A 231 -6.51 -5.34 -4.64
CA HIS A 231 -7.60 -4.66 -3.97
C HIS A 231 -8.94 -5.25 -4.39
N THR A 232 -9.89 -5.32 -3.45
CA THR A 232 -11.22 -5.85 -3.69
C THR A 232 -12.29 -4.95 -3.09
N TYR A 233 -13.02 -4.25 -3.94
CA TYR A 233 -14.13 -3.42 -3.55
C TYR A 233 -15.46 -4.01 -4.00
N ILE A 234 -16.43 -4.09 -3.09
CA ILE A 234 -17.74 -4.68 -3.32
C ILE A 234 -18.77 -3.57 -3.52
N PHE A 235 -19.49 -3.62 -4.63
CA PHE A 235 -20.36 -2.53 -5.07
C PHE A 235 -21.73 -2.46 -4.38
N GLY A 236 -22.21 -3.55 -3.78
CA GLY A 236 -23.54 -3.57 -3.16
C GLY A 236 -23.70 -4.58 -2.06
N TYR A 237 -24.66 -4.34 -1.18
CA TYR A 237 -24.99 -5.24 -0.06
C TYR A 237 -25.47 -6.62 -0.54
N GLU A 238 -26.08 -6.67 -1.72
CA GLU A 238 -26.64 -7.86 -2.35
C GLU A 238 -25.61 -8.68 -3.14
N THR A 239 -24.36 -8.21 -3.27
CA THR A 239 -23.32 -8.97 -3.98
C THR A 239 -23.20 -10.38 -3.38
N PRO A 240 -23.38 -11.46 -4.18
CA PRO A 240 -23.35 -12.81 -3.64
C PRO A 240 -21.99 -13.18 -3.03
N ASN A 241 -22.02 -13.95 -1.95
CA ASN A 241 -20.79 -14.47 -1.35
C ASN A 241 -19.97 -15.32 -2.34
N SER A 242 -20.65 -16.07 -3.23
CA SER A 242 -19.99 -16.84 -4.27
C SER A 242 -19.12 -15.98 -5.18
N THR A 243 -19.56 -14.79 -5.53
CA THR A 243 -18.80 -13.84 -6.35
C THR A 243 -17.50 -13.42 -5.65
N ILE A 244 -17.57 -13.05 -4.37
CA ILE A 244 -16.39 -12.65 -3.58
C ILE A 244 -15.42 -13.83 -3.45
N LEU A 245 -15.96 -15.02 -3.13
CA LEU A 245 -15.18 -16.25 -3.02
C LEU A 245 -14.48 -16.60 -4.32
N ASP A 246 -15.17 -16.51 -5.46
CA ASP A 246 -14.63 -16.92 -6.75
C ASP A 246 -13.56 -15.94 -7.25
N TRP A 247 -13.71 -14.65 -7.01
CA TRP A 247 -12.66 -13.67 -7.33
C TRP A 247 -11.38 -13.96 -6.55
N GLU A 248 -11.49 -14.11 -5.24
CA GLU A 248 -10.30 -14.34 -4.41
C GLU A 248 -9.68 -15.72 -4.62
N LYS A 249 -10.47 -16.77 -4.90
CA LYS A 249 -9.90 -18.08 -5.27
C LYS A 249 -9.00 -17.97 -6.50
N GLN A 250 -9.39 -17.19 -7.50
CA GLN A 250 -8.58 -16.98 -8.70
C GLN A 250 -7.28 -16.23 -8.38
N ASN A 251 -7.35 -15.16 -7.59
CA ASN A 251 -6.18 -14.44 -7.13
C ASN A 251 -5.21 -15.35 -6.34
N SER A 252 -5.74 -16.07 -5.37
CA SER A 252 -4.96 -17.01 -4.55
C SER A 252 -4.37 -18.16 -5.38
N GLN A 253 -5.05 -18.63 -6.40
CA GLN A 253 -4.54 -19.64 -7.34
C GLN A 253 -3.39 -19.11 -8.19
N LEU A 254 -3.50 -17.88 -8.69
CA LEU A 254 -2.42 -17.22 -9.43
C LEU A 254 -1.16 -17.07 -8.57
N ALA A 255 -1.28 -16.58 -7.36
CA ALA A 255 -0.15 -16.44 -6.45
C ALA A 255 0.44 -17.80 -6.06
N SER A 256 -0.39 -18.78 -5.73
CA SER A 256 0.05 -20.14 -5.33
C SER A 256 0.69 -20.91 -6.47
N SER A 257 0.36 -20.61 -7.74
CA SER A 257 0.98 -21.24 -8.91
C SER A 257 2.49 -20.97 -9.01
N VAL A 258 2.95 -19.92 -8.34
CA VAL A 258 4.38 -19.55 -8.24
C VAL A 258 4.91 -19.66 -6.80
N GLY A 259 4.21 -20.40 -5.93
CA GLY A 259 4.63 -20.69 -4.57
C GLY A 259 4.50 -19.49 -3.60
N LYS A 260 3.66 -18.52 -3.90
CA LYS A 260 3.45 -17.32 -3.08
C LYS A 260 2.04 -17.28 -2.49
N ALA A 261 1.88 -16.56 -1.38
CA ALA A 261 0.58 -16.23 -0.83
C ALA A 261 -0.03 -15.02 -1.54
N HIS A 262 -1.35 -14.90 -1.48
CA HIS A 262 -2.08 -13.70 -1.87
C HIS A 262 -2.58 -12.98 -0.61
N PHE A 263 -2.50 -11.65 -0.62
CA PHE A 263 -2.98 -10.75 0.44
C PHE A 263 -3.96 -9.74 -0.17
N ILE A 264 -4.93 -9.30 0.58
CA ILE A 264 -5.82 -8.22 0.15
C ILE A 264 -5.28 -6.91 0.72
N GLY A 265 -4.58 -6.13 -0.10
CA GLY A 265 -3.97 -4.85 0.27
C GLY A 265 -5.01 -3.80 0.66
N GLU A 266 -6.14 -3.80 -0.05
CA GLU A 266 -7.31 -2.99 0.31
C GLU A 266 -8.59 -3.78 0.06
N PHE A 267 -9.54 -3.64 0.98
CA PHE A 267 -10.91 -4.01 0.73
C PHE A 267 -11.90 -3.01 1.31
N GLY A 268 -13.06 -2.92 0.70
CA GLY A 268 -14.12 -2.03 1.16
C GLY A 268 -15.39 -2.20 0.36
N GLY A 269 -16.39 -1.36 0.67
CA GLY A 269 -17.57 -1.21 -0.15
C GLY A 269 -17.43 0.00 -1.06
N ASN A 270 -17.64 -0.19 -2.33
CA ASN A 270 -17.42 0.84 -3.33
C ASN A 270 -18.66 1.71 -3.54
N GLN A 271 -19.08 2.42 -2.52
CA GLN A 271 -20.09 3.49 -2.66
C GLN A 271 -19.48 4.89 -2.55
N CYS A 272 -18.15 4.97 -2.72
CA CYS A 272 -17.38 6.18 -2.49
C CYS A 272 -17.03 6.94 -3.76
N VAL A 273 -17.67 6.71 -4.88
CA VAL A 273 -17.34 7.39 -6.13
C VAL A 273 -17.52 8.90 -5.97
N GLY A 274 -16.40 9.62 -5.88
CA GLY A 274 -16.36 11.07 -5.84
C GLY A 274 -16.83 11.72 -4.54
N ALA A 275 -17.06 10.97 -3.48
CA ALA A 275 -17.43 11.52 -2.18
C ALA A 275 -16.29 11.38 -1.17
N THR A 276 -16.02 12.45 -0.45
CA THR A 276 -15.11 12.48 0.69
C THR A 276 -15.62 11.63 1.86
N ARG A 277 -16.85 11.15 1.79
CA ARG A 277 -17.50 10.35 2.82
C ARG A 277 -18.41 9.28 2.22
N GLN A 278 -18.30 8.06 2.71
CA GLN A 278 -19.23 6.99 2.37
C GLN A 278 -20.59 7.28 3.04
N LYS A 279 -21.67 7.26 2.27
CA LYS A 279 -23.00 7.65 2.76
C LYS A 279 -23.53 6.78 3.90
N ASP A 280 -23.04 5.56 4.00
CA ASP A 280 -23.55 4.53 4.91
C ASP A 280 -22.49 4.04 5.93
N ILE A 281 -21.38 4.80 6.09
CA ILE A 281 -20.26 4.37 6.95
C ILE A 281 -20.68 4.17 8.41
N ASP A 282 -21.68 4.93 8.87
CA ASP A 282 -22.17 4.89 10.23
C ASP A 282 -23.30 3.85 10.44
N LEU A 283 -23.69 3.11 9.39
CA LEU A 283 -24.75 2.12 9.48
C LEU A 283 -24.22 0.77 9.95
N TYR A 284 -25.02 0.10 10.77
CA TYR A 284 -24.73 -1.27 11.23
C TYR A 284 -24.55 -2.23 10.06
N GLU A 285 -25.39 -2.11 9.02
CA GLU A 285 -25.33 -2.93 7.81
C GLU A 285 -23.98 -2.83 7.11
N ARG A 286 -23.34 -1.65 7.18
CA ARG A 286 -22.01 -1.44 6.63
C ARG A 286 -20.97 -2.28 7.38
N GLY A 287 -21.01 -2.31 8.72
CA GLY A 287 -20.13 -3.16 9.54
C GLY A 287 -20.32 -4.63 9.22
N VAL A 288 -21.58 -5.07 9.05
CA VAL A 288 -21.91 -6.45 8.66
C VAL A 288 -21.34 -6.77 7.26
N LEU A 289 -21.48 -5.86 6.30
CA LEU A 289 -20.93 -6.03 4.95
C LEU A 289 -19.40 -6.18 4.99
N MET A 290 -18.70 -5.31 5.71
CA MET A 290 -17.23 -5.36 5.82
C MET A 290 -16.77 -6.68 6.42
N THR A 291 -17.42 -7.12 7.49
CA THR A 291 -17.13 -8.41 8.13
C THR A 291 -17.38 -9.58 7.16
N ARG A 292 -18.50 -9.55 6.44
CA ARG A 292 -18.85 -10.55 5.43
C ARG A 292 -17.81 -10.63 4.32
N ILE A 293 -17.35 -9.48 3.79
CA ILE A 293 -16.31 -9.42 2.77
C ILE A 293 -15.04 -10.06 3.29
N ALA A 294 -14.53 -9.60 4.44
CA ALA A 294 -13.29 -10.12 5.02
C ALA A 294 -13.33 -11.65 5.23
N ILE A 295 -14.42 -12.17 5.79
CA ILE A 295 -14.59 -13.62 6.02
C ILE A 295 -14.58 -14.39 4.68
N ASN A 296 -15.25 -13.90 3.65
CA ASN A 296 -15.28 -14.58 2.35
C ASN A 296 -13.89 -14.56 1.67
N LEU A 297 -13.17 -13.44 1.71
CA LEU A 297 -11.81 -13.33 1.18
C LEU A 297 -10.86 -14.32 1.86
N LEU A 298 -10.88 -14.38 3.20
CA LEU A 298 -10.06 -15.31 3.96
C LEU A 298 -10.43 -16.78 3.70
N ASN A 299 -11.73 -17.09 3.60
CA ASN A 299 -12.20 -18.43 3.28
C ASN A 299 -11.85 -18.86 1.84
N ALA A 300 -11.64 -17.92 0.95
CA ALA A 300 -11.26 -18.18 -0.44
C ALA A 300 -9.75 -18.41 -0.62
N GLY A 301 -8.93 -18.05 0.36
CA GLY A 301 -7.50 -18.30 0.32
C GLY A 301 -6.59 -17.10 0.54
N ALA A 302 -7.16 -15.91 0.76
CA ALA A 302 -6.36 -14.76 1.16
C ALA A 302 -5.58 -15.04 2.45
N SER A 303 -4.31 -14.68 2.48
CA SER A 303 -3.46 -14.82 3.67
C SER A 303 -3.69 -13.72 4.71
N GLY A 304 -4.43 -12.69 4.35
CA GLY A 304 -4.83 -11.59 5.22
C GLY A 304 -5.55 -10.51 4.43
N VAL A 305 -6.05 -9.52 5.15
CA VAL A 305 -6.86 -8.44 4.60
C VAL A 305 -6.54 -7.11 5.27
N SER A 306 -6.57 -6.02 4.53
CA SER A 306 -6.45 -4.65 5.03
C SER A 306 -7.68 -3.82 4.62
N TYR A 307 -8.39 -3.28 5.59
CA TYR A 307 -9.58 -2.46 5.35
C TYR A 307 -9.18 -1.04 4.91
N TRP A 308 -9.83 -0.52 3.90
CA TRP A 308 -9.73 0.88 3.50
C TRP A 308 -10.91 1.67 4.06
N SER A 309 -10.75 2.61 4.96
CA SER A 309 -9.62 3.01 5.78
C SER A 309 -10.12 3.38 7.19
N LEU A 310 -9.20 3.52 8.14
CA LEU A 310 -9.53 3.90 9.52
C LEU A 310 -9.90 5.38 9.65
N ILE A 311 -9.34 6.23 8.81
CA ILE A 311 -9.57 7.69 8.75
C ILE A 311 -9.48 8.17 7.33
#